data_af28ca20c877929915f9706bdf444686
#
_entry.id   af28ca20c877929915f9706bdf444686
#
_cell.length_a   1.000
_cell.length_b   1.000
_cell.length_c   1.000
_cell.angle_alpha   90.00
_cell.angle_beta   90.00
_cell.angle_gamma   90.00
#
_symmetry.space_group_name_H-M   'P 1'
#
loop_
_entity.id
_entity.type
_entity.pdbx_description
1 polymer ?
#
loop_
_entity_poly.entity_id
_entity_poly.type
_entity_poly.pdbx_seq_one_letter_code
_entity_poly.pdbx_strand_id
1 'polypeptide(L)'
;QVLQVIKEIDNRRLYLELSYSSLFAYLTESVGYSAASAQRRIDAARLLNEIPALSEKIENGEIHLTQASMIQKAAREIKRTRQIIVPTEDKLDLLSSLSGKNQRETEIQVAQYFDMPLIQKSIERAQADDSVRLEITLSKSQYEKLKQAQALLSHTVPSNHLADFIEYISGRVIKQKTSVK
;
A
#
# COMPACT_ATOMS: atom_id res chain seq x y z
N GLN A 1 -12.19 -11.26 16.95
CA GLN A 1 -13.57 -11.76 16.70
C GLN A 1 -14.04 -11.49 15.27
N VAL A 2 -14.04 -10.26 14.74
CA VAL A 2 -14.55 -9.95 13.38
C VAL A 2 -13.86 -10.76 12.27
N LEU A 3 -12.54 -10.93 12.32
CA LEU A 3 -11.81 -11.73 11.34
C LEU A 3 -12.18 -13.21 11.36
N GLN A 4 -12.49 -13.76 12.52
CA GLN A 4 -12.95 -15.15 12.64
C GLN A 4 -14.32 -15.35 11.95
N VAL A 5 -15.21 -14.37 12.11
CA VAL A 5 -16.53 -14.40 11.44
C VAL A 5 -16.35 -14.30 9.93
N ILE A 6 -15.52 -13.38 9.44
CA ILE A 6 -15.25 -13.23 8.00
C ILE A 6 -14.60 -14.50 7.43
N LYS A 7 -13.66 -15.11 8.16
CA LYS A 7 -13.05 -16.39 7.78
C LYS A 7 -14.11 -17.49 7.62
N GLU A 8 -15.05 -17.59 8.56
CA GLU A 8 -16.11 -18.59 8.52
C GLU A 8 -17.07 -18.35 7.35
N ILE A 9 -17.45 -17.10 7.10
CA ILE A 9 -18.27 -16.71 5.95
C ILE A 9 -17.56 -17.06 4.62
N ASP A 10 -16.25 -16.82 4.51
CA ASP A 10 -15.46 -17.14 3.31
C ASP A 10 -15.36 -18.65 3.11
N ASN A 11 -15.04 -19.42 4.16
CA ASN A 11 -14.88 -20.87 4.10
C ASN A 11 -16.16 -21.59 3.70
N ARG A 12 -17.29 -21.18 4.27
CA ARG A 12 -18.61 -21.74 3.97
C ARG A 12 -19.29 -21.12 2.76
N ARG A 13 -18.74 -20.05 2.21
CA ARG A 13 -19.33 -19.27 1.10
C ARG A 13 -20.75 -18.78 1.41
N LEU A 14 -21.05 -18.44 2.66
CA LEU A 14 -22.40 -18.04 3.10
C LEU A 14 -22.94 -16.82 2.35
N TYR A 15 -22.07 -15.98 1.80
CA TYR A 15 -22.45 -14.85 0.95
C TYR A 15 -23.22 -15.29 -0.32
N LEU A 16 -23.01 -16.52 -0.81
CA LEU A 16 -23.75 -17.04 -1.96
C LEU A 16 -25.22 -17.34 -1.61
N GLU A 17 -25.48 -17.85 -0.40
CA GLU A 17 -26.84 -18.07 0.11
C GLU A 17 -27.62 -16.76 0.24
N LEU A 18 -26.89 -15.65 0.48
CA LEU A 18 -27.45 -14.31 0.55
C LEU A 18 -27.48 -13.59 -0.81
N SER A 19 -27.28 -14.33 -1.92
CA SER A 19 -27.31 -13.82 -3.30
C SER A 19 -26.19 -12.82 -3.64
N TYR A 20 -25.08 -12.79 -2.90
CA TYR A 20 -23.91 -11.99 -3.27
C TYR A 20 -22.91 -12.79 -4.10
N SER A 21 -22.39 -12.20 -5.16
CA SER A 21 -21.45 -12.85 -6.08
C SER A 21 -20.07 -13.15 -5.47
N SER A 22 -19.73 -12.46 -4.38
CA SER A 22 -18.44 -12.60 -3.71
C SER A 22 -18.50 -12.12 -2.25
N LEU A 23 -17.55 -12.59 -1.43
CA LEU A 23 -17.36 -12.06 -0.08
C LEU A 23 -17.11 -10.55 -0.10
N PHE A 24 -16.41 -10.03 -1.11
CA PHE A 24 -16.17 -8.60 -1.26
C PHE A 24 -17.47 -7.82 -1.47
N ALA A 25 -18.35 -8.28 -2.39
CA ALA A 25 -19.67 -7.67 -2.61
C ALA A 25 -20.50 -7.70 -1.32
N TYR A 26 -20.55 -8.83 -0.62
CA TYR A 26 -21.25 -8.94 0.67
C TYR A 26 -20.73 -7.93 1.70
N LEU A 27 -19.40 -7.82 1.88
CA LEU A 27 -18.83 -6.92 2.85
C LEU A 27 -19.00 -5.43 2.50
N THR A 28 -19.06 -5.08 1.22
CA THR A 28 -19.23 -3.70 0.78
C THR A 28 -20.70 -3.28 0.71
N GLU A 29 -21.57 -4.12 0.17
CA GLU A 29 -22.96 -3.78 -0.11
C GLU A 29 -23.89 -4.07 1.08
N SER A 30 -23.68 -5.18 1.81
CA SER A 30 -24.50 -5.56 2.94
C SER A 30 -23.98 -5.07 4.28
N VAL A 31 -22.67 -5.24 4.52
CA VAL A 31 -22.04 -4.84 5.80
C VAL A 31 -21.64 -3.37 5.81
N GLY A 32 -21.46 -2.74 4.64
CA GLY A 32 -21.17 -1.30 4.52
C GLY A 32 -19.69 -0.93 4.69
N TYR A 33 -18.76 -1.86 4.55
CA TYR A 33 -17.33 -1.53 4.57
C TYR A 33 -16.93 -0.79 3.29
N SER A 34 -16.03 0.19 3.41
CA SER A 34 -15.37 0.73 2.23
C SER A 34 -14.58 -0.37 1.49
N ALA A 35 -14.41 -0.24 0.17
CA ALA A 35 -13.69 -1.21 -0.66
C ALA A 35 -12.31 -1.56 -0.10
N ALA A 36 -11.54 -0.54 0.34
CA ALA A 36 -10.23 -0.76 0.95
C ALA A 36 -10.31 -1.49 2.30
N SER A 37 -11.33 -1.22 3.10
CA SER A 37 -11.55 -1.86 4.40
C SER A 37 -11.99 -3.32 4.24
N ALA A 38 -12.90 -3.60 3.30
CA ALA A 38 -13.34 -4.95 2.97
C ALA A 38 -12.17 -5.81 2.49
N GLN A 39 -11.39 -5.31 1.52
CA GLN A 39 -10.26 -6.06 0.97
C GLN A 39 -9.21 -6.38 2.03
N ARG A 40 -8.85 -5.43 2.90
CA ARG A 40 -7.90 -5.69 4.00
C ARG A 40 -8.38 -6.79 4.94
N ARG A 41 -9.67 -6.82 5.26
CA ARG A 41 -10.25 -7.84 6.14
C ARG A 41 -10.29 -9.20 5.49
N ILE A 42 -10.63 -9.27 4.20
CA ILE A 42 -10.60 -10.51 3.41
C ILE A 42 -9.18 -11.09 3.39
N ASP A 43 -8.19 -10.26 3.05
CA ASP A 43 -6.79 -10.71 2.98
C ASP A 43 -6.30 -11.21 4.35
N ALA A 44 -6.59 -10.47 5.42
CA ALA A 44 -6.22 -10.88 6.78
C ALA A 44 -6.98 -12.14 7.25
N ALA A 45 -8.26 -12.28 6.93
CA ALA A 45 -9.05 -13.47 7.28
C ALA A 45 -8.53 -14.71 6.55
N ARG A 46 -8.11 -14.58 5.29
CA ARG A 46 -7.49 -15.66 4.53
C ARG A 46 -6.12 -16.04 5.09
N LEU A 47 -5.30 -15.06 5.47
CA LEU A 47 -4.03 -15.34 6.14
C LEU A 47 -4.26 -16.00 7.51
N LEU A 48 -5.28 -15.57 8.26
CA LEU A 48 -5.68 -16.21 9.52
C LEU A 48 -6.13 -17.66 9.33
N ASN A 49 -6.71 -18.00 8.19
CA ASN A 49 -7.07 -19.39 7.88
C ASN A 49 -5.83 -20.27 7.68
N GLU A 50 -4.76 -19.70 7.11
CA GLU A 50 -3.47 -20.38 6.92
C GLU A 50 -2.63 -20.41 8.21
N ILE A 51 -2.69 -19.33 9.02
CA ILE A 51 -1.89 -19.11 10.23
C ILE A 51 -2.81 -18.79 11.42
N PRO A 52 -3.35 -19.78 12.12
CA PRO A 52 -4.28 -19.55 13.24
C PRO A 52 -3.69 -18.69 14.37
N ALA A 53 -2.38 -18.79 14.64
CA ALA A 53 -1.67 -17.97 15.64
C ALA A 53 -1.71 -16.47 15.34
N LEU A 54 -2.05 -16.06 14.12
CA LEU A 54 -2.21 -14.65 13.74
C LEU A 54 -3.32 -13.95 14.57
N SER A 55 -4.35 -14.68 15.04
CA SER A 55 -5.43 -14.10 15.85
C SER A 55 -4.88 -13.47 17.12
N GLU A 56 -4.07 -14.24 17.85
CA GLU A 56 -3.45 -13.81 19.11
C GLU A 56 -2.50 -12.62 18.87
N LYS A 57 -1.68 -12.68 17.84
CA LYS A 57 -0.75 -11.59 17.49
C LYS A 57 -1.47 -10.28 17.14
N ILE A 58 -2.63 -10.35 16.49
CA ILE A 58 -3.45 -9.17 16.20
C ILE A 58 -4.13 -8.66 17.50
N GLU A 59 -4.66 -9.55 18.32
CA GLU A 59 -5.33 -9.19 19.59
C GLU A 59 -4.37 -8.54 20.58
N ASN A 60 -3.12 -9.02 20.64
CA ASN A 60 -2.06 -8.46 21.46
C ASN A 60 -1.44 -7.16 20.87
N GLY A 61 -1.83 -6.77 19.66
CA GLY A 61 -1.29 -5.58 18.99
C GLY A 61 0.14 -5.74 18.42
N GLU A 62 0.68 -6.97 18.42
CA GLU A 62 1.99 -7.27 17.82
C GLU A 62 1.99 -7.10 16.30
N ILE A 63 0.89 -7.45 15.67
CA ILE A 63 0.68 -7.36 14.22
C ILE A 63 -0.60 -6.58 13.93
N HIS A 64 -0.50 -5.62 13.02
CA HIS A 64 -1.66 -4.86 12.57
C HIS A 64 -2.34 -5.53 11.36
N LEU A 65 -3.66 -5.32 11.25
CA LEU A 65 -4.47 -5.80 10.13
C LEU A 65 -3.87 -5.47 8.75
N THR A 66 -3.28 -4.28 8.63
CA THR A 66 -2.64 -3.81 7.40
C THR A 66 -1.42 -4.66 7.04
N GLN A 67 -0.60 -5.06 8.02
CA GLN A 67 0.57 -5.92 7.82
C GLN A 67 0.16 -7.31 7.31
N ALA A 68 -0.84 -7.92 7.95
CA ALA A 68 -1.39 -9.20 7.52
C ALA A 68 -1.94 -9.13 6.07
N SER A 69 -2.67 -8.06 5.75
CA SER A 69 -3.19 -7.83 4.40
C SER A 69 -2.07 -7.66 3.36
N MET A 70 -1.00 -6.95 3.69
CA MET A 70 0.15 -6.75 2.78
C MET A 70 0.83 -8.06 2.42
N ILE A 71 1.07 -8.93 3.41
CA ILE A 71 1.68 -10.26 3.18
C ILE A 71 0.79 -11.09 2.25
N GLN A 72 -0.52 -11.18 2.54
CA GLN A 72 -1.43 -11.99 1.75
C GLN A 72 -1.58 -11.45 0.33
N LYS A 73 -1.62 -10.12 0.17
CA LYS A 73 -1.62 -9.46 -1.14
C LYS A 73 -0.35 -9.78 -1.93
N ALA A 74 0.82 -9.69 -1.30
CA ALA A 74 2.10 -10.00 -1.94
C ALA A 74 2.18 -11.47 -2.34
N ALA A 75 1.80 -12.39 -1.45
CA ALA A 75 1.79 -13.83 -1.75
C ALA A 75 0.85 -14.18 -2.93
N ARG A 76 -0.33 -13.53 -2.99
CA ARG A 76 -1.26 -13.67 -4.12
C ARG A 76 -0.66 -13.14 -5.43
N GLU A 77 0.05 -12.01 -5.38
CA GLU A 77 0.71 -11.44 -6.56
C GLU A 77 1.85 -12.35 -7.06
N ILE A 78 2.67 -12.90 -6.18
CA ILE A 78 3.71 -13.88 -6.51
C ILE A 78 3.11 -15.12 -7.15
N LYS A 79 2.02 -15.64 -6.58
CA LYS A 79 1.31 -16.78 -7.17
C LYS A 79 0.81 -16.46 -8.58
N ARG A 80 0.29 -15.25 -8.79
CA ARG A 80 -0.25 -14.82 -10.09
C ARG A 80 0.83 -14.61 -11.15
N THR A 81 1.96 -14.00 -10.78
CA THR A 81 3.00 -13.56 -11.71
C THR A 81 4.09 -14.60 -11.94
N ARG A 82 4.47 -15.34 -10.90
CA ARG A 82 5.57 -16.30 -10.93
C ARG A 82 5.12 -17.76 -10.84
N GLN A 83 3.82 -18.01 -10.63
CA GLN A 83 3.23 -19.36 -10.41
C GLN A 83 3.81 -20.06 -9.17
N ILE A 84 4.38 -19.31 -8.21
CA ILE A 84 4.96 -19.82 -6.98
C ILE A 84 3.93 -19.68 -5.85
N ILE A 85 3.69 -20.77 -5.12
CA ILE A 85 2.92 -20.75 -3.88
C ILE A 85 3.89 -20.47 -2.74
N VAL A 86 3.68 -19.36 -2.03
CA VAL A 86 4.47 -19.01 -0.85
C VAL A 86 4.09 -19.93 0.31
N PRO A 87 5.05 -20.68 0.90
CA PRO A 87 4.79 -21.54 2.04
C PRO A 87 4.23 -20.75 3.24
N THR A 88 3.46 -21.45 4.07
CA THR A 88 2.90 -20.85 5.30
C THR A 88 3.99 -20.45 6.29
N GLU A 89 5.07 -21.24 6.37
CA GLU A 89 6.23 -20.97 7.20
C GLU A 89 6.90 -19.64 6.83
N ASP A 90 7.12 -19.40 5.54
CA ASP A 90 7.71 -18.16 5.05
C ASP A 90 6.83 -16.92 5.40
N LYS A 91 5.51 -17.08 5.32
CA LYS A 91 4.59 -16.02 5.74
C LYS A 91 4.64 -15.78 7.25
N LEU A 92 4.80 -16.83 8.05
CA LEU A 92 4.90 -16.74 9.51
C LEU A 92 6.21 -16.05 9.94
N ASP A 93 7.33 -16.41 9.32
CA ASP A 93 8.64 -15.80 9.56
C ASP A 93 8.61 -14.31 9.20
N LEU A 94 8.03 -13.99 8.04
CA LEU A 94 7.86 -12.60 7.64
C LEU A 94 6.97 -11.84 8.63
N LEU A 95 5.82 -12.40 9.05
CA LEU A 95 4.95 -11.81 10.07
C LEU A 95 5.71 -11.49 11.35
N SER A 96 6.49 -12.44 11.83
CA SER A 96 7.27 -12.28 13.07
C SER A 96 8.29 -11.14 12.95
N SER A 97 8.87 -10.95 11.77
CA SER A 97 9.83 -9.88 11.50
C SER A 97 9.20 -8.48 11.37
N LEU A 98 7.87 -8.40 11.23
CA LEU A 98 7.12 -7.14 11.06
C LEU A 98 6.61 -6.55 12.38
N SER A 99 6.76 -7.25 13.50
CA SER A 99 6.34 -6.75 14.81
C SER A 99 6.98 -5.39 15.12
N GLY A 100 6.15 -4.43 15.55
CA GLY A 100 6.58 -3.08 15.88
C GLY A 100 6.95 -2.17 14.69
N LYS A 101 6.86 -2.65 13.44
CA LYS A 101 7.18 -1.84 12.25
C LYS A 101 5.99 -0.99 11.82
N ASN A 102 6.29 0.22 11.36
CA ASN A 102 5.30 1.09 10.76
C ASN A 102 4.93 0.62 9.32
N GLN A 103 3.92 1.25 8.72
CA GLN A 103 3.42 0.86 7.41
C GLN A 103 4.50 0.91 6.32
N ARG A 104 5.32 1.98 6.29
CA ARG A 104 6.38 2.15 5.27
C ARG A 104 7.48 1.09 5.40
N GLU A 105 7.90 0.80 6.62
CA GLU A 105 8.88 -0.26 6.91
C GLU A 105 8.35 -1.63 6.50
N THR A 106 7.06 -1.87 6.78
CA THR A 106 6.37 -3.09 6.37
C THR A 106 6.34 -3.24 4.85
N GLU A 107 5.96 -2.19 4.11
CA GLU A 107 5.93 -2.19 2.64
C GLU A 107 7.30 -2.52 2.05
N ILE A 108 8.36 -1.88 2.56
CA ILE A 108 9.74 -2.14 2.10
C ILE A 108 10.14 -3.58 2.39
N GLN A 109 9.90 -4.06 3.60
CA GLN A 109 10.33 -5.40 4.00
C GLN A 109 9.57 -6.49 3.24
N VAL A 110 8.26 -6.35 3.05
CA VAL A 110 7.45 -7.26 2.24
C VAL A 110 7.94 -7.27 0.79
N ALA A 111 8.23 -6.10 0.21
CA ALA A 111 8.74 -6.00 -1.14
C ALA A 111 10.12 -6.65 -1.29
N GLN A 112 11.02 -6.46 -0.31
CA GLN A 112 12.35 -7.08 -0.30
C GLN A 112 12.27 -8.60 -0.12
N TYR A 113 11.45 -9.07 0.81
CA TYR A 113 11.31 -10.50 1.10
C TYR A 113 10.84 -11.29 -0.12
N PHE A 114 9.87 -10.74 -0.85
CA PHE A 114 9.32 -11.36 -2.05
C PHE A 114 10.04 -10.97 -3.35
N ASP A 115 11.16 -10.24 -3.25
CA ASP A 115 11.87 -9.71 -4.42
C ASP A 115 10.89 -9.12 -5.45
N MET A 116 10.00 -8.23 -4.96
CA MET A 116 9.01 -7.61 -5.82
C MET A 116 9.68 -6.62 -6.78
N PRO A 117 9.29 -6.61 -8.06
CA PRO A 117 9.92 -5.73 -9.04
C PRO A 117 9.72 -4.26 -8.65
N LEU A 118 10.79 -3.48 -8.75
CA LEU A 118 10.70 -2.03 -8.60
C LEU A 118 9.90 -1.45 -9.77
N ILE A 119 8.81 -0.78 -9.45
CA ILE A 119 8.00 -0.10 -10.45
C ILE A 119 8.62 1.27 -10.72
N GLN A 120 9.40 1.38 -11.78
CA GLN A 120 9.87 2.66 -12.30
C GLN A 120 8.88 3.17 -13.34
N LYS A 121 8.03 4.10 -12.93
CA LYS A 121 7.06 4.74 -13.83
C LYS A 121 7.16 6.25 -13.74
N SER A 122 7.14 6.90 -14.90
CA SER A 122 6.80 8.30 -15.06
C SER A 122 5.53 8.35 -15.89
N ILE A 123 4.43 8.80 -15.32
CA ILE A 123 3.13 8.85 -16.00
C ILE A 123 2.61 10.28 -15.90
N GLU A 124 2.22 10.83 -17.04
CA GLU A 124 1.52 12.10 -17.14
C GLU A 124 0.08 11.82 -17.61
N ARG A 125 -0.89 12.41 -16.93
CA ARG A 125 -2.30 12.28 -17.29
C ARG A 125 -2.94 13.65 -17.28
N ALA A 126 -3.48 14.07 -18.44
CA ALA A 126 -4.32 15.25 -18.51
C ALA A 126 -5.63 15.04 -17.74
N GLN A 127 -6.11 16.09 -17.09
CA GLN A 127 -7.38 16.12 -16.40
C GLN A 127 -8.40 17.02 -17.15
N ALA A 128 -9.64 17.03 -16.74
CA ALA A 128 -10.73 17.73 -17.43
C ALA A 128 -10.62 19.27 -17.41
N ASP A 129 -9.77 19.81 -16.53
CA ASP A 129 -9.47 21.23 -16.36
C ASP A 129 -8.13 21.65 -16.98
N ASP A 130 -7.60 20.84 -17.90
CA ASP A 130 -6.29 20.98 -18.52
C ASP A 130 -5.09 20.86 -17.53
N SER A 131 -5.33 20.57 -16.27
CA SER A 131 -4.24 20.25 -15.32
C SER A 131 -3.63 18.89 -15.65
N VAL A 132 -2.38 18.67 -15.21
CA VAL A 132 -1.66 17.42 -15.44
C VAL A 132 -1.35 16.74 -14.11
N ARG A 133 -1.82 15.50 -13.96
CA ARG A 133 -1.42 14.64 -12.86
C ARG A 133 -0.12 13.93 -13.19
N LEU A 134 0.89 14.14 -12.36
CA LEU A 134 2.18 13.46 -12.46
C LEU A 134 2.29 12.34 -11.42
N GLU A 135 2.75 11.18 -11.85
CA GLU A 135 3.11 10.06 -10.99
C GLU A 135 4.55 9.65 -11.33
N ILE A 136 5.47 9.89 -10.42
CA ILE A 136 6.90 9.64 -10.62
C ILE A 136 7.46 8.75 -9.52
N THR A 137 8.38 7.87 -9.88
CA THR A 137 9.17 7.08 -8.94
C THR A 137 10.53 7.72 -8.77
N LEU A 138 10.85 8.12 -7.55
CA LEU A 138 12.16 8.66 -7.19
C LEU A 138 12.99 7.60 -6.46
N SER A 139 14.28 7.53 -6.78
CA SER A 139 15.22 6.79 -5.95
C SER A 139 15.32 7.43 -4.55
N LYS A 140 15.82 6.68 -3.57
CA LYS A 140 16.03 7.19 -2.21
C LYS A 140 16.86 8.50 -2.22
N SER A 141 17.96 8.52 -2.96
CA SER A 141 18.82 9.70 -3.07
C SER A 141 18.12 10.91 -3.70
N GLN A 142 17.32 10.69 -4.75
CA GLN A 142 16.53 11.77 -5.37
C GLN A 142 15.47 12.31 -4.41
N TYR A 143 14.78 11.42 -3.68
CA TYR A 143 13.79 11.83 -2.69
C TYR A 143 14.40 12.61 -1.52
N GLU A 144 15.57 12.19 -1.02
CA GLU A 144 16.30 12.89 0.03
C GLU A 144 16.73 14.31 -0.41
N LYS A 145 17.24 14.44 -1.65
CA LYS A 145 17.58 15.75 -2.23
C LYS A 145 16.34 16.64 -2.38
N LEU A 146 15.22 16.09 -2.83
CA LEU A 146 13.96 16.81 -2.91
C LEU A 146 13.52 17.32 -1.54
N LYS A 147 13.58 16.48 -0.51
CA LYS A 147 13.21 16.85 0.86
C LYS A 147 14.15 17.91 1.44
N GLN A 148 15.44 17.79 1.21
CA GLN A 148 16.41 18.78 1.62
C GLN A 148 16.13 20.14 0.96
N ALA A 149 15.85 20.15 -0.35
CA ALA A 149 15.52 21.38 -1.07
C ALA A 149 14.21 22.01 -0.56
N GLN A 150 13.18 21.21 -0.27
CA GLN A 150 11.94 21.69 0.36
C GLN A 150 12.20 22.34 1.73
N ALA A 151 13.03 21.70 2.57
CA ALA A 151 13.38 22.22 3.89
C ALA A 151 14.12 23.56 3.80
N LEU A 152 15.08 23.68 2.89
CA LEU A 152 15.85 24.92 2.68
C LEU A 152 14.98 26.08 2.15
N LEU A 153 13.91 25.78 1.43
CA LEU A 153 13.02 26.77 0.83
C LEU A 153 11.71 26.96 1.62
N SER A 154 11.58 26.35 2.80
CA SER A 154 10.34 26.37 3.59
C SER A 154 9.85 27.78 3.96
N HIS A 155 10.75 28.74 4.14
CA HIS A 155 10.41 30.15 4.41
C HIS A 155 9.96 30.90 3.14
N THR A 156 10.37 30.44 1.95
CA THR A 156 10.04 31.09 0.67
C THR A 156 8.81 30.48 0.03
N VAL A 157 8.64 29.17 0.19
CA VAL A 157 7.48 28.39 -0.29
C VAL A 157 6.87 27.73 0.93
N PRO A 158 6.03 28.42 1.69
CA PRO A 158 5.44 27.89 2.93
C PRO A 158 4.39 26.78 2.69
N SER A 159 3.96 26.62 1.45
CA SER A 159 3.07 25.54 1.05
C SER A 159 3.78 24.17 1.11
N ASN A 160 3.13 23.19 1.72
CA ASN A 160 3.60 21.80 1.69
C ASN A 160 3.23 21.08 0.38
N HIS A 161 2.57 21.77 -0.57
CA HIS A 161 2.20 21.17 -1.86
C HIS A 161 3.42 21.07 -2.77
N LEU A 162 3.64 19.87 -3.30
CA LEU A 162 4.77 19.60 -4.19
C LEU A 162 4.68 20.40 -5.50
N ALA A 163 3.46 20.69 -5.97
CA ALA A 163 3.24 21.49 -7.18
C ALA A 163 3.80 22.91 -7.04
N ASP A 164 3.53 23.61 -5.94
CA ASP A 164 4.01 24.97 -5.69
C ASP A 164 5.55 25.01 -5.59
N PHE A 165 6.11 23.96 -5.00
CA PHE A 165 7.56 23.81 -4.92
C PHE A 165 8.19 23.61 -6.31
N ILE A 166 7.60 22.77 -7.16
CA ILE A 166 8.06 22.52 -8.52
C ILE A 166 7.94 23.81 -9.35
N GLU A 167 6.83 24.53 -9.25
CA GLU A 167 6.61 25.82 -9.93
C GLU A 167 7.69 26.83 -9.53
N TYR A 168 7.94 26.98 -8.23
CA TYR A 168 8.97 27.93 -7.73
C TYR A 168 10.36 27.62 -8.26
N ILE A 169 10.80 26.34 -8.19
CA ILE A 169 12.13 25.94 -8.70
C ILE A 169 12.22 26.15 -10.21
N SER A 170 11.19 25.73 -10.95
CA SER A 170 11.13 25.88 -12.40
C SER A 170 11.22 27.35 -12.81
N GLY A 171 10.48 28.23 -12.13
CA GLY A 171 10.52 29.68 -12.35
C GLY A 171 11.91 30.28 -12.09
N ARG A 172 12.60 29.83 -11.02
CA ARG A 172 13.98 30.27 -10.75
C ARG A 172 14.95 29.83 -11.83
N VAL A 173 14.89 28.59 -12.27
CA VAL A 173 15.76 28.06 -13.34
C VAL A 173 15.52 28.80 -14.65
N ILE A 174 14.27 29.05 -15.01
CA ILE A 174 13.91 29.81 -16.23
C ILE A 174 14.52 31.20 -16.15
N LYS A 175 14.29 31.96 -15.04
CA LYS A 175 14.85 33.29 -14.86
C LYS A 175 16.38 33.30 -14.97
N GLN A 176 17.04 32.37 -14.30
CA GLN A 176 18.50 32.26 -14.32
C GLN A 176 19.05 32.02 -15.73
N LYS A 177 18.37 31.19 -16.52
CA LYS A 177 18.81 30.81 -17.88
C LYS A 177 18.44 31.83 -18.93
N THR A 178 17.32 32.56 -18.75
CA THR A 178 16.88 33.61 -19.70
C THR A 178 17.51 34.99 -19.42
N SER A 179 18.00 35.22 -18.19
CA SER A 179 18.67 36.48 -17.82
C SER A 179 20.17 36.52 -18.21
N VAL A 180 20.71 35.42 -18.75
CA VAL A 180 22.09 35.35 -19.26
C VAL A 180 22.04 35.66 -20.77
N LYS A 181 21.90 36.97 -21.11
CA LYS A 181 22.24 37.51 -22.42
C LYS A 181 23.13 38.74 -22.20
#